data_ac843cfe1b814c837e7373effa52f994
#
_entry.id   ac843cfe1b814c837e7373effa52f994
#
_cell.length_a   1.000
_cell.length_b   1.000
_cell.length_c   1.000
_cell.angle_alpha   90.00
_cell.angle_beta   90.00
_cell.angle_gamma   90.00
#
_symmetry.space_group_name_H-M   'P 1'
#
loop_
_entity.id
_entity.type
_entity.pdbx_description
1 polymer ?
#
loop_
_entity_poly.entity_id
_entity_poly.type
_entity_poly.pdbx_seq_one_letter_code
_entity_poly.pdbx_strand_id
1 'polypeptide(L)'
;MLTADEVRQIADVAEEVLSRAKRRGHFGTELPDCMIDAGKYEYLNVTTGCSAATDSFTVGPNGRLRVCNHSPVELLKWDEWERLPDCAEWMHFVRHDYLPEMCAGCARAAKCLGGCREAARVFRGSPSAPDPLFPEQ
;
A
#
# COMPACT_ATOMS: atom_id res chain seq x y z
N MET A 1 2.77 8.57 -14.61
CA MET A 1 3.04 7.93 -13.29
C MET A 1 4.46 8.27 -12.88
N LEU A 2 4.73 8.46 -11.58
CA LEU A 2 6.08 8.73 -11.09
C LEU A 2 6.96 7.48 -11.22
N THR A 3 8.22 7.68 -11.55
CA THR A 3 9.25 6.64 -11.50
C THR A 3 9.76 6.45 -10.06
N ALA A 4 10.44 5.34 -9.80
CA ALA A 4 11.05 5.09 -8.49
C ALA A 4 12.11 6.17 -8.14
N ASP A 5 12.84 6.70 -9.14
CA ASP A 5 13.80 7.80 -8.94
C ASP A 5 13.12 9.09 -8.52
N GLU A 6 12.02 9.46 -9.19
CA GLU A 6 11.24 10.65 -8.84
C GLU A 6 10.65 10.53 -7.44
N VAL A 7 10.15 9.34 -7.06
CA VAL A 7 9.65 9.09 -5.69
C VAL A 7 10.76 9.26 -4.66
N ARG A 8 11.98 8.74 -4.92
CA ARG A 8 13.14 8.95 -4.04
C ARG A 8 13.52 10.43 -3.92
N GLN A 9 13.53 11.17 -5.02
CA GLN A 9 13.79 12.61 -5.00
C GLN A 9 12.74 13.38 -4.18
N ILE A 10 11.45 13.05 -4.33
CA ILE A 10 10.37 13.63 -3.53
C ILE A 10 10.58 13.32 -2.05
N ALA A 11 10.96 12.09 -1.71
CA ALA A 11 11.23 11.70 -0.34
C ALA A 11 12.42 12.47 0.26
N ASP A 12 13.50 12.66 -0.50
CA ASP A 12 14.69 13.40 -0.06
C ASP A 12 14.35 14.89 0.20
N VAL A 13 13.57 15.52 -0.69
CA VAL A 13 13.09 16.90 -0.50
C VAL A 13 12.14 17.01 0.70
N ALA A 14 11.22 16.05 0.85
CA ALA A 14 10.29 16.03 1.98
C ALA A 14 11.04 15.89 3.31
N GLU A 15 12.03 15.00 3.40
CA GLU A 15 12.88 14.84 4.59
C GLU A 15 13.59 16.14 4.95
N GLU A 16 14.19 16.83 3.95
CA GLU A 16 14.87 18.11 4.19
C GLU A 16 13.91 19.17 4.75
N VAL A 17 12.73 19.32 4.15
CA VAL A 17 11.71 20.29 4.60
C VAL A 17 11.20 19.97 6.01
N LEU A 18 10.87 18.69 6.26
CA LEU A 18 10.37 18.22 7.55
C LEU A 18 11.41 18.38 8.65
N SER A 19 12.68 18.04 8.37
CA SER A 19 13.80 18.21 9.29
C SER A 19 14.00 19.67 9.69
N ARG A 20 14.00 20.60 8.72
CA ARG A 20 14.10 22.05 8.97
C ARG A 20 12.93 22.57 9.82
N ALA A 21 11.72 22.06 9.53
CA ALA A 21 10.51 22.44 10.25
C ALA A 21 10.39 21.75 11.63
N LYS A 22 11.25 20.77 11.95
CA LYS A 22 11.15 19.89 13.11
C LYS A 22 9.77 19.24 13.23
N ARG A 23 9.22 18.80 12.10
CA ARG A 23 7.91 18.15 11.98
C ARG A 23 8.07 16.76 11.38
N ARG A 24 7.25 15.81 11.84
CA ARG A 24 7.15 14.50 11.21
C ARG A 24 6.07 14.51 10.14
N GLY A 25 6.31 13.78 9.05
CA GLY A 25 5.35 13.52 7.98
C GLY A 25 5.36 12.05 7.60
N HIS A 26 4.46 11.68 6.69
CA HIS A 26 4.43 10.32 6.16
C HIS A 26 3.94 10.33 4.70
N PHE A 27 4.35 9.32 3.94
CA PHE A 27 3.69 9.01 2.68
C PHE A 27 2.30 8.42 2.96
N GLY A 28 1.31 8.85 2.20
CA GLY A 28 -0.06 8.36 2.30
C GLY A 28 -0.32 7.02 1.59
N THR A 29 0.74 6.40 1.05
CA THR A 29 0.67 5.10 0.38
C THR A 29 1.91 4.28 0.67
N GLU A 30 1.77 2.97 0.69
CA GLU A 30 2.85 2.02 0.93
C GLU A 30 3.73 1.89 -0.33
N LEU A 31 5.04 1.92 -0.13
CA LEU A 31 6.03 1.79 -1.21
C LEU A 31 6.76 0.45 -1.10
N PRO A 32 7.16 -0.18 -2.23
CA PRO A 32 7.96 -1.39 -2.16
C PRO A 32 9.32 -1.15 -1.48
N ASP A 33 9.64 -1.96 -0.46
CA ASP A 33 10.87 -1.83 0.36
C ASP A 33 12.18 -1.99 -0.44
N CYS A 34 12.11 -2.59 -1.62
CA CYS A 34 13.23 -2.70 -2.55
C CYS A 34 13.39 -1.47 -3.45
N MET A 35 12.42 -0.56 -3.48
CA MET A 35 12.46 0.66 -4.31
C MET A 35 12.86 1.89 -3.52
N ILE A 36 12.71 1.86 -2.20
CA ILE A 36 13.04 2.97 -1.31
C ILE A 36 13.63 2.43 0.00
N ASP A 37 14.74 2.99 0.44
CA ASP A 37 15.30 2.71 1.77
C ASP A 37 14.57 3.57 2.81
N ALA A 38 13.54 3.00 3.42
CA ALA A 38 12.77 3.69 4.45
C ALA A 38 13.60 4.07 5.69
N GLY A 39 14.68 3.34 5.96
CA GLY A 39 15.61 3.62 7.09
C GLY A 39 16.48 4.87 6.90
N LYS A 40 16.54 5.41 5.68
CA LYS A 40 17.27 6.63 5.37
C LYS A 40 16.65 7.89 6.01
N TYR A 41 15.34 7.86 6.30
CA TYR A 41 14.56 9.05 6.68
C TYR A 41 14.26 9.05 8.18
N GLU A 42 14.54 10.19 8.85
CA GLU A 42 14.29 10.38 10.28
C GLU A 42 12.93 11.07 10.53
N TYR A 43 12.61 12.07 9.72
CA TYR A 43 11.40 12.89 9.86
C TYR A 43 10.26 12.44 8.94
N LEU A 44 10.58 11.84 7.80
CA LEU A 44 9.60 11.27 6.87
C LEU A 44 9.39 9.79 7.16
N ASN A 45 8.21 9.40 7.61
CA ASN A 45 7.84 7.99 7.73
C ASN A 45 7.44 7.43 6.36
N VAL A 46 8.19 6.44 5.90
CA VAL A 46 7.91 5.68 4.67
C VAL A 46 7.40 4.30 5.09
N THR A 47 6.12 4.04 4.81
CA THR A 47 5.52 2.72 5.07
C THR A 47 5.69 1.81 3.85
N THR A 48 5.95 0.53 4.09
CA THR A 48 6.26 -0.43 3.02
C THR A 48 5.29 -1.61 2.94
N GLY A 49 4.57 -1.92 4.01
CA GLY A 49 3.65 -3.06 4.07
C GLY A 49 2.19 -2.64 3.93
N CYS A 50 1.43 -3.34 3.11
CA CYS A 50 0.00 -3.08 2.93
C CYS A 50 -0.79 -3.41 4.20
N SER A 51 -1.52 -2.43 4.74
CA SER A 51 -2.36 -2.56 5.94
C SER A 51 -3.83 -2.85 5.63
N ALA A 52 -4.19 -2.93 4.36
CA ALA A 52 -5.57 -3.13 3.90
C ALA A 52 -6.17 -4.42 4.46
N ALA A 53 -7.37 -4.33 5.02
CA ALA A 53 -8.13 -5.41 5.66
C ALA A 53 -7.45 -6.10 6.87
N THR A 54 -6.21 -5.74 7.20
CA THR A 54 -5.48 -6.28 8.37
C THR A 54 -5.47 -5.30 9.53
N ASP A 55 -4.91 -4.11 9.33
CA ASP A 55 -4.80 -3.09 10.39
C ASP A 55 -5.84 -1.98 10.22
N SER A 56 -6.39 -1.85 9.01
CA SER A 56 -7.35 -0.81 8.68
C SER A 56 -8.32 -1.22 7.58
N PHE A 57 -9.47 -0.56 7.58
CA PHE A 57 -10.44 -0.60 6.49
C PHE A 57 -11.14 0.76 6.40
N THR A 58 -11.92 0.98 5.36
CA THR A 58 -12.62 2.25 5.15
C THR A 58 -14.13 2.04 5.02
N VAL A 59 -14.89 2.94 5.66
CA VAL A 59 -16.33 3.08 5.42
C VAL A 59 -16.52 4.27 4.47
N GLY A 60 -17.06 4.03 3.31
CA GLY A 60 -17.38 5.07 2.34
C GLY A 60 -18.56 5.94 2.78
N PRO A 61 -18.76 7.12 2.16
CA PRO A 61 -19.87 8.03 2.50
C PRO A 61 -21.26 7.42 2.24
N ASN A 62 -21.32 6.37 1.42
CA ASN A 62 -22.54 5.58 1.14
C ASN A 62 -22.73 4.41 2.12
N GLY A 63 -21.92 4.33 3.20
CA GLY A 63 -21.97 3.28 4.18
C GLY A 63 -21.41 1.93 3.72
N ARG A 64 -20.69 1.89 2.59
CA ARG A 64 -20.05 0.66 2.11
C ARG A 64 -18.64 0.50 2.69
N LEU A 65 -18.30 -0.73 3.04
CA LEU A 65 -16.97 -1.14 3.48
C LEU A 65 -16.05 -1.35 2.28
N ARG A 66 -14.78 -0.98 2.43
CA ARG A 66 -13.69 -1.25 1.47
C ARG A 66 -12.46 -1.69 2.24
N VAL A 67 -11.59 -2.48 1.62
CA VAL A 67 -10.35 -2.96 2.25
C VAL A 67 -9.42 -1.83 2.69
N CYS A 68 -9.42 -0.70 1.95
CA CYS A 68 -8.71 0.54 2.31
C CYS A 68 -9.33 1.74 1.57
N ASN A 69 -8.83 2.94 1.84
CA ASN A 69 -9.30 4.17 1.18
C ASN A 69 -8.97 4.25 -0.31
N HIS A 70 -7.95 3.53 -0.79
CA HIS A 70 -7.56 3.48 -2.19
C HIS A 70 -8.37 2.46 -3.00
N SER A 71 -9.04 1.51 -2.34
CA SER A 71 -9.78 0.47 -3.03
C SER A 71 -11.01 1.02 -3.77
N PRO A 72 -11.19 0.71 -5.08
CA PRO A 72 -12.42 0.99 -5.79
C PRO A 72 -13.52 -0.05 -5.48
N VAL A 73 -13.18 -1.17 -4.83
CA VAL A 73 -14.10 -2.29 -4.59
C VAL A 73 -14.90 -2.05 -3.33
N GLU A 74 -16.22 -1.91 -3.50
CA GLU A 74 -17.16 -1.85 -2.39
C GLU A 74 -17.58 -3.27 -1.99
N LEU A 75 -17.53 -3.54 -0.69
CA LEU A 75 -17.89 -4.82 -0.09
C LEU A 75 -19.33 -4.77 0.45
N LEU A 76 -19.48 -5.06 1.72
CA LEU A 76 -20.76 -5.06 2.44
C LEU A 76 -21.12 -3.65 2.92
N LYS A 77 -22.34 -3.48 3.46
CA LYS A 77 -22.68 -2.31 4.26
C LYS A 77 -21.98 -2.38 5.63
N TRP A 78 -21.75 -1.23 6.24
CA TRP A 78 -21.05 -1.13 7.52
C TRP A 78 -21.71 -1.93 8.65
N ASP A 79 -23.03 -2.06 8.63
CA ASP A 79 -23.81 -2.83 9.61
C ASP A 79 -23.77 -4.35 9.37
N GLU A 80 -23.16 -4.81 8.29
CA GLU A 80 -22.92 -6.22 7.96
C GLU A 80 -21.46 -6.64 8.18
N TRP A 81 -20.66 -5.86 8.90
CA TRP A 81 -19.20 -6.05 9.03
C TRP A 81 -18.80 -7.45 9.55
N GLU A 82 -19.65 -8.09 10.36
CA GLU A 82 -19.43 -9.45 10.86
C GLU A 82 -19.32 -10.50 9.74
N ARG A 83 -19.84 -10.19 8.56
CA ARG A 83 -19.81 -11.04 7.37
C ARG A 83 -18.60 -10.80 6.47
N LEU A 84 -17.69 -9.88 6.83
CA LEU A 84 -16.46 -9.63 6.06
C LEU A 84 -15.65 -10.91 5.80
N PRO A 85 -15.54 -11.87 6.76
CA PRO A 85 -14.86 -13.14 6.49
C PRO A 85 -15.47 -14.00 5.37
N ASP A 86 -16.74 -13.74 4.98
CA ASP A 86 -17.41 -14.43 3.88
C ASP A 86 -17.08 -13.79 2.52
N CYS A 87 -16.47 -12.60 2.51
CA CYS A 87 -16.14 -11.88 1.30
C CYS A 87 -14.78 -12.33 0.75
N ALA A 88 -14.77 -12.90 -0.45
CA ALA A 88 -13.55 -13.36 -1.11
C ALA A 88 -12.51 -12.25 -1.26
N GLU A 89 -12.93 -11.04 -1.66
CA GLU A 89 -12.06 -9.87 -1.78
C GLU A 89 -11.41 -9.49 -0.44
N TRP A 90 -12.18 -9.47 0.65
CA TRP A 90 -11.66 -9.21 1.99
C TRP A 90 -10.62 -10.24 2.39
N MET A 91 -10.95 -11.53 2.23
CA MET A 91 -10.07 -12.63 2.60
C MET A 91 -8.81 -12.71 1.73
N HIS A 92 -8.88 -12.27 0.46
CA HIS A 92 -7.71 -12.12 -0.40
C HIS A 92 -6.67 -11.17 0.20
N PHE A 93 -7.12 -10.06 0.80
CA PHE A 93 -6.23 -9.13 1.50
C PHE A 93 -5.77 -9.67 2.87
N VAL A 94 -6.66 -10.22 3.67
CA VAL A 94 -6.34 -10.79 5.00
C VAL A 94 -5.27 -11.90 4.90
N ARG A 95 -5.36 -12.73 3.86
CA ARG A 95 -4.43 -13.85 3.64
C ARG A 95 -3.16 -13.45 2.89
N HIS A 96 -3.07 -12.21 2.40
CA HIS A 96 -2.00 -11.75 1.52
C HIS A 96 -1.87 -12.58 0.23
N ASP A 97 -2.99 -13.11 -0.29
CA ASP A 97 -3.02 -13.95 -1.49
C ASP A 97 -2.66 -13.15 -2.78
N TYR A 98 -2.44 -11.87 -2.63
CA TYR A 98 -2.06 -10.92 -3.68
C TYR A 98 -0.56 -10.76 -3.89
N LEU A 99 0.30 -11.48 -3.18
CA LEU A 99 1.74 -11.26 -3.30
C LEU A 99 2.20 -11.48 -4.76
N PRO A 100 2.86 -10.49 -5.40
CA PRO A 100 3.32 -10.64 -6.77
C PRO A 100 4.32 -11.78 -6.92
N GLU A 101 4.25 -12.51 -8.04
CA GLU A 101 5.14 -13.64 -8.32
C GLU A 101 6.63 -13.25 -8.23
N MET A 102 6.98 -12.05 -8.69
CA MET A 102 8.34 -11.53 -8.59
C MET A 102 8.84 -11.36 -7.16
N CYS A 103 7.95 -11.36 -6.17
CA CYS A 103 8.29 -11.31 -4.74
C CYS A 103 8.50 -12.71 -4.14
N ALA A 104 8.29 -13.78 -4.90
CA ALA A 104 8.53 -15.14 -4.44
C ALA A 104 10.00 -15.32 -4.05
N GLY A 105 10.24 -15.83 -2.84
CA GLY A 105 11.61 -16.01 -2.31
C GLY A 105 12.30 -14.72 -1.83
N CYS A 106 11.66 -13.58 -1.90
CA CYS A 106 12.21 -12.33 -1.38
C CYS A 106 12.22 -12.34 0.16
N ALA A 107 13.38 -12.12 0.77
CA ALA A 107 13.53 -12.09 2.23
C ALA A 107 12.71 -10.97 2.92
N ARG A 108 12.29 -9.95 2.18
CA ARG A 108 11.50 -8.82 2.68
C ARG A 108 10.00 -9.00 2.43
N ALA A 109 9.58 -10.04 1.68
CA ALA A 109 8.19 -10.20 1.24
C ALA A 109 7.18 -10.16 2.39
N ALA A 110 7.47 -10.82 3.51
CA ALA A 110 6.59 -10.89 4.66
C ALA A 110 6.31 -9.52 5.33
N LYS A 111 7.24 -8.56 5.19
CA LYS A 111 7.08 -7.20 5.72
C LYS A 111 6.57 -6.23 4.66
N CYS A 112 7.16 -6.32 3.47
CA CYS A 112 6.91 -5.40 2.37
C CYS A 112 5.53 -5.61 1.71
N LEU A 113 5.07 -6.86 1.63
CA LEU A 113 3.81 -7.26 1.00
C LEU A 113 3.66 -6.75 -0.45
N GLY A 114 4.80 -6.38 -1.10
CA GLY A 114 4.85 -5.95 -2.49
C GLY A 114 4.44 -4.50 -2.76
N GLY A 115 4.35 -3.63 -1.74
CA GLY A 115 3.93 -2.23 -1.88
C GLY A 115 2.41 -2.05 -1.87
N CYS A 116 1.88 -0.99 -2.49
CA CYS A 116 0.45 -0.71 -2.50
C CYS A 116 -0.31 -1.60 -3.50
N ARG A 117 -1.13 -2.51 -2.99
CA ARG A 117 -1.87 -3.48 -3.81
C ARG A 117 -3.00 -2.84 -4.63
N GLU A 118 -3.59 -1.77 -4.12
CA GLU A 118 -4.62 -1.05 -4.88
C GLU A 118 -4.00 -0.15 -5.96
N ALA A 119 -2.80 0.36 -5.77
CA ALA A 119 -2.06 0.99 -6.87
C ALA A 119 -1.76 -0.02 -7.99
N ALA A 120 -1.35 -1.24 -7.64
CA ALA A 120 -1.16 -2.32 -8.62
C ALA A 120 -2.47 -2.65 -9.35
N ARG A 121 -3.60 -2.75 -8.65
CA ARG A 121 -4.93 -2.95 -9.26
C ARG A 121 -5.28 -1.85 -10.24
N VAL A 122 -5.15 -0.60 -9.83
CA VAL A 122 -5.58 0.57 -10.63
C VAL A 122 -4.72 0.72 -11.89
N PHE A 123 -3.41 0.55 -11.77
CA PHE A 123 -2.48 0.79 -12.88
C PHE A 123 -2.18 -0.45 -13.73
N ARG A 124 -2.34 -1.65 -13.17
CA ARG A 124 -2.00 -2.93 -13.86
C ARG A 124 -3.13 -3.95 -13.87
N GLY A 125 -4.32 -3.59 -13.41
CA GLY A 125 -5.54 -4.41 -13.50
C GLY A 125 -5.70 -5.49 -12.43
N SER A 126 -4.70 -5.71 -11.56
CA SER A 126 -4.77 -6.75 -10.52
C SER A 126 -4.01 -6.35 -9.27
N PRO A 127 -4.53 -6.66 -8.06
CA PRO A 127 -3.76 -6.46 -6.82
C PRO A 127 -2.55 -7.39 -6.73
N SER A 128 -2.53 -8.49 -7.49
CA SER A 128 -1.40 -9.42 -7.56
C SER A 128 -0.35 -9.03 -8.60
N ALA A 129 -0.60 -7.98 -9.39
CA ALA A 129 0.39 -7.46 -10.31
C ALA A 129 1.56 -6.78 -9.56
N PRO A 130 2.72 -6.61 -10.21
CA PRO A 130 3.80 -5.79 -9.67
C PRO A 130 3.32 -4.38 -9.33
N ASP A 131 3.88 -3.80 -8.26
CA ASP A 131 3.63 -2.39 -7.94
C ASP A 131 4.03 -1.49 -9.14
N PRO A 132 3.28 -0.43 -9.44
CA PRO A 132 3.57 0.43 -10.59
C PRO A 132 4.93 1.12 -10.55
N LEU A 133 5.61 1.18 -9.41
CA LEU A 133 7.00 1.67 -9.32
C LEU A 133 8.03 0.72 -9.94
N PHE A 134 7.68 -0.57 -10.14
CA PHE A 134 8.53 -1.47 -10.90
C PHE A 134 8.45 -1.14 -12.40
N PRO A 135 9.58 -1.13 -13.12
CA PRO A 135 9.57 -0.92 -14.57
C PRO A 135 8.71 -2.01 -15.25
N GLU A 136 8.08 -1.63 -16.35
CA GLU A 136 7.42 -2.61 -17.22
C GLU A 136 8.47 -3.53 -17.82
N GLN A 137 8.20 -4.83 -17.76
CA GLN A 137 9.04 -5.85 -18.38
C GLN A 137 8.68 -5.99 -19.86
#